data_e6710730a04ab62cf1d033b870beef87
#
_entry.id   e6710730a04ab62cf1d033b870beef87
#
_cell.length_a   1.000
_cell.length_b   1.000
_cell.length_c   1.000
_cell.angle_alpha   90.00
_cell.angle_beta   90.00
_cell.angle_gamma   90.00
#
_symmetry.space_group_name_H-M   'P 1'
#
loop_
_entity.id
_entity.type
_entity.pdbx_description
1 polymer ?
#
loop_
_entity_poly.entity_id
_entity_poly.type
_entity_poly.pdbx_seq_one_letter_code
_entity_poly.pdbx_strand_id
1 'polypeptide(L)'
;CINALIALVIFSLCFALYNLTGDFLQWTAWGIGTYLVSTWIQSLSKRDIVAFTLMFKSKAAIYSFIAFPCIPFVGYAYSAFTPSFYINNHGMSALEIGTLIGLITAIGSFIGVIGGGYFGDKLRDKYVGGRLYVIFTGGVLITLVGCFGMIYSESKNISLIFNFIYHVGSSVYVGCAATTVTNLVLPRMRAMAGAFFILTLSMIGLALGPYTLGRISDAFESQGYAAGDAMQTSMALILIILIIPSIALFLAAKNLKKDEESVFERARALGQVI
;
A
#
# COMPACT_ATOMS: atom_id res chain seq x y z
N CYS A 1 21.41 22.05 -10.25
CA CYS A 1 20.25 22.86 -9.78
C CYS A 1 19.04 22.01 -9.37
N ILE A 2 18.54 21.04 -10.22
CA ILE A 2 17.31 20.29 -9.89
C ILE A 2 17.47 19.44 -8.62
N ASN A 3 18.57 18.70 -8.44
CA ASN A 3 18.81 17.90 -7.24
C ASN A 3 18.85 18.73 -5.95
N ALA A 4 19.41 19.94 -6.02
CA ALA A 4 19.43 20.86 -4.88
C ALA A 4 18.00 21.33 -4.52
N LEU A 5 17.17 21.60 -5.54
CA LEU A 5 15.77 21.96 -5.32
C LEU A 5 14.98 20.80 -4.69
N ILE A 6 15.15 19.57 -5.21
CA ILE A 6 14.54 18.37 -4.65
C ILE A 6 14.98 18.18 -3.19
N ALA A 7 16.28 18.28 -2.90
CA ALA A 7 16.81 18.16 -1.55
C ALA A 7 16.20 19.21 -0.61
N LEU A 8 16.08 20.45 -1.07
CA LEU A 8 15.51 21.54 -0.27
C LEU A 8 14.03 21.31 0.03
N VAL A 9 13.24 20.86 -0.96
CA VAL A 9 11.81 20.55 -0.75
C VAL A 9 11.64 19.39 0.23
N ILE A 10 12.41 18.30 0.06
CA ILE A 10 12.34 17.14 0.98
C ILE A 10 12.79 17.54 2.38
N PHE A 11 13.89 18.29 2.50
CA PHE A 11 14.36 18.77 3.79
C PHE A 11 13.32 19.66 4.48
N SER A 12 12.71 20.61 3.76
CA SER A 12 11.68 21.49 4.32
C SER A 12 10.45 20.69 4.79
N LEU A 13 10.02 19.68 4.02
CA LEU A 13 8.93 18.80 4.40
C LEU A 13 9.28 17.99 5.64
N CYS A 14 10.44 17.33 5.66
CA CYS A 14 10.88 16.53 6.80
C CYS A 14 11.09 17.40 8.06
N PHE A 15 11.59 18.61 7.91
CA PHE A 15 11.75 19.57 9.01
C PHE A 15 10.39 20.01 9.57
N ALA A 16 9.41 20.29 8.70
CA ALA A 16 8.04 20.60 9.13
C ALA A 16 7.39 19.43 9.88
N LEU A 17 7.54 18.20 9.36
CA LEU A 17 7.03 16.99 9.99
C LEU A 17 7.74 16.69 11.32
N TYR A 18 9.05 16.92 11.40
CA TYR A 18 9.78 16.83 12.66
C TYR A 18 9.28 17.83 13.70
N ASN A 19 9.03 19.07 13.33
CA ASN A 19 8.47 20.07 14.26
C ASN A 19 7.08 19.71 14.77
N LEU A 20 6.28 19.00 13.96
CA LEU A 20 4.94 18.55 14.34
C LEU A 20 4.95 17.30 15.24
N THR A 21 5.94 16.43 15.06
CA THR A 21 5.93 15.10 15.68
C THR A 21 7.03 14.85 16.69
N GLY A 22 8.16 15.58 16.61
CA GLY A 22 9.36 15.38 17.43
C GLY A 22 10.27 14.21 16.99
N ASP A 23 9.90 13.44 15.94
CA ASP A 23 10.57 12.19 15.56
C ASP A 23 11.68 12.41 14.53
N PHE A 24 12.84 12.86 14.98
CA PHE A 24 13.99 13.16 14.12
C PHE A 24 14.44 11.97 13.25
N LEU A 25 14.56 10.77 13.84
CA LEU A 25 15.07 9.60 13.13
C LEU A 25 14.10 9.13 12.03
N GLN A 26 12.79 9.13 12.31
CA GLN A 26 11.76 8.76 11.34
C GLN A 26 11.83 9.64 10.09
N TRP A 27 11.83 10.96 10.28
CA TRP A 27 11.78 11.88 9.16
C TRP A 27 13.11 12.02 8.43
N THR A 28 14.24 11.84 9.14
CA THR A 28 15.55 11.79 8.50
C THR A 28 15.68 10.55 7.61
N ALA A 29 15.33 9.36 8.13
CA ALA A 29 15.40 8.12 7.35
C ALA A 29 14.47 8.17 6.12
N TRP A 30 13.21 8.61 6.32
CA TRP A 30 12.25 8.76 5.24
C TRP A 30 12.68 9.80 4.20
N GLY A 31 13.25 10.92 4.64
CA GLY A 31 13.78 11.96 3.78
C GLY A 31 14.95 11.52 2.92
N ILE A 32 15.91 10.77 3.49
CA ILE A 32 17.02 10.17 2.74
C ILE A 32 16.47 9.20 1.68
N GLY A 33 15.56 8.30 2.05
CA GLY A 33 14.94 7.36 1.13
C GLY A 33 14.22 8.07 -0.02
N THR A 34 13.41 9.07 0.29
CA THR A 34 12.67 9.88 -0.70
C THR A 34 13.62 10.63 -1.64
N TYR A 35 14.72 11.16 -1.12
CA TYR A 35 15.74 11.84 -1.94
C TYR A 35 16.42 10.88 -2.89
N LEU A 36 16.82 9.69 -2.42
CA LEU A 36 17.44 8.66 -3.26
C LEU A 36 16.50 8.22 -4.38
N VAL A 37 15.22 7.99 -4.09
CA VAL A 37 14.20 7.63 -5.08
C VAL A 37 14.02 8.74 -6.11
N SER A 38 13.89 9.98 -5.66
CA SER A 38 13.70 11.14 -6.54
C SER A 38 14.89 11.34 -7.47
N THR A 39 16.11 11.17 -6.94
CA THR A 39 17.36 11.26 -7.72
C THR A 39 17.47 10.13 -8.74
N TRP A 40 17.03 8.91 -8.36
CA TRP A 40 16.98 7.78 -9.27
C TRP A 40 15.99 8.04 -10.42
N ILE A 41 14.77 8.51 -10.13
CA ILE A 41 13.76 8.87 -11.15
C ILE A 41 14.31 9.93 -12.11
N GLN A 42 14.99 10.94 -11.58
CA GLN A 42 15.64 11.97 -12.38
C GLN A 42 16.77 11.41 -13.26
N SER A 43 17.59 10.51 -12.73
CA SER A 43 18.63 9.83 -13.51
C SER A 43 18.02 8.99 -14.63
N LEU A 44 16.93 8.27 -14.34
CA LEU A 44 16.19 7.48 -15.31
C LEU A 44 15.65 8.34 -16.46
N SER A 45 15.13 9.53 -16.16
CA SER A 45 14.60 10.46 -17.19
C SER A 45 15.66 10.93 -18.19
N LYS A 46 16.96 10.85 -17.82
CA LYS A 46 18.09 11.23 -18.68
C LYS A 46 18.76 10.04 -19.36
N ARG A 47 18.80 8.87 -18.69
CA ARG A 47 19.53 7.69 -19.19
C ARG A 47 18.66 6.73 -20.00
N ASP A 48 17.39 6.57 -19.61
CA ASP A 48 16.42 5.72 -20.32
C ASP A 48 15.06 6.43 -20.36
N ILE A 49 14.93 7.34 -21.33
CA ILE A 49 13.70 8.11 -21.53
C ILE A 49 12.50 7.22 -21.85
N VAL A 50 12.71 6.03 -22.44
CA VAL A 50 11.65 5.07 -22.75
C VAL A 50 11.10 4.48 -21.45
N ALA A 51 11.96 3.98 -20.57
CA ALA A 51 11.55 3.46 -19.28
C ALA A 51 10.86 4.54 -18.43
N PHE A 52 11.43 5.74 -18.35
CA PHE A 52 10.83 6.86 -17.66
C PHE A 52 9.42 7.18 -18.19
N THR A 53 9.25 7.23 -19.51
CA THR A 53 7.96 7.58 -20.12
C THR A 53 6.92 6.48 -19.89
N LEU A 54 7.29 5.22 -19.99
CA LEU A 54 6.37 4.11 -19.74
C LEU A 54 5.94 4.03 -18.27
N MET A 55 6.86 4.26 -17.33
CA MET A 55 6.57 4.19 -15.90
C MET A 55 5.87 5.45 -15.35
N PHE A 56 6.31 6.65 -15.76
CA PHE A 56 5.92 7.91 -15.11
C PHE A 56 5.07 8.86 -15.97
N LYS A 57 4.80 8.51 -17.25
CA LYS A 57 3.86 9.25 -18.11
C LYS A 57 2.63 8.42 -18.51
N SER A 58 2.58 7.13 -18.18
CA SER A 58 1.39 6.30 -18.30
C SER A 58 0.41 6.64 -17.17
N LYS A 59 -0.83 7.00 -17.52
CA LYS A 59 -1.87 7.30 -16.54
C LYS A 59 -2.21 6.08 -15.67
N ALA A 60 -2.32 4.90 -16.30
CA ALA A 60 -2.57 3.67 -15.58
C ALA A 60 -1.44 3.34 -14.59
N ALA A 61 -0.17 3.54 -14.98
CA ALA A 61 0.98 3.31 -14.10
C ALA A 61 0.99 4.30 -12.91
N ILE A 62 0.80 5.60 -13.18
CA ILE A 62 0.76 6.63 -12.12
C ILE A 62 -0.33 6.33 -11.10
N TYR A 63 -1.57 6.07 -11.55
CA TYR A 63 -2.66 5.75 -10.64
C TYR A 63 -2.44 4.45 -9.88
N SER A 64 -1.80 3.45 -10.50
CA SER A 64 -1.41 2.21 -9.85
C SER A 64 -0.34 2.44 -8.76
N PHE A 65 0.69 3.25 -9.03
CA PHE A 65 1.72 3.61 -8.05
C PHE A 65 1.19 4.48 -6.90
N ILE A 66 0.07 5.19 -7.09
CA ILE A 66 -0.62 5.91 -6.01
C ILE A 66 -1.51 4.95 -5.20
N ALA A 67 -2.25 4.07 -5.88
CA ALA A 67 -3.21 3.18 -5.24
C ALA A 67 -2.56 2.07 -4.41
N PHE A 68 -1.59 1.37 -5.01
CA PHE A 68 -1.06 0.14 -4.43
C PHE A 68 -0.37 0.32 -3.07
N PRO A 69 0.40 1.37 -2.79
CA PRO A 69 1.01 1.54 -1.47
C PRO A 69 0.02 1.82 -0.33
N CYS A 70 -1.18 2.33 -0.65
CA CYS A 70 -2.17 2.65 0.37
C CYS A 70 -2.83 1.40 0.99
N ILE A 71 -2.88 0.28 0.27
CA ILE A 71 -3.41 -0.98 0.80
C ILE A 71 -2.47 -1.55 1.86
N PRO A 72 -1.18 -1.80 1.59
CA PRO A 72 -0.24 -2.25 2.61
C PRO A 72 0.06 -1.19 3.69
N PHE A 73 -0.22 0.09 3.46
CA PHE A 73 -0.18 1.09 4.52
C PHE A 73 -1.10 0.70 5.69
N VAL A 74 -2.36 0.36 5.40
CA VAL A 74 -3.29 -0.19 6.38
C VAL A 74 -2.82 -1.56 6.86
N GLY A 75 -2.38 -2.43 5.95
CA GLY A 75 -1.91 -3.77 6.25
C GLY A 75 -0.77 -3.80 7.28
N TYR A 76 0.27 -3.02 7.09
CA TYR A 76 1.40 -2.96 8.02
C TYR A 76 1.04 -2.26 9.34
N ALA A 77 0.19 -1.22 9.29
CA ALA A 77 -0.30 -0.57 10.51
C ALA A 77 -1.08 -1.56 11.38
N TYR A 78 -2.04 -2.26 10.79
CA TYR A 78 -2.82 -3.27 11.52
C TYR A 78 -1.94 -4.43 12.00
N SER A 79 -1.05 -4.96 11.17
CA SER A 79 -0.15 -6.04 11.56
C SER A 79 0.69 -5.69 12.78
N ALA A 80 1.16 -4.44 12.89
CA ALA A 80 1.96 -3.98 14.02
C ALA A 80 1.14 -3.82 15.32
N PHE A 81 -0.12 -3.36 15.21
CA PHE A 81 -0.92 -2.98 16.37
C PHE A 81 -2.04 -3.96 16.74
N THR A 82 -2.39 -4.91 15.88
CA THR A 82 -3.36 -5.97 16.18
C THR A 82 -3.05 -6.73 17.49
N PRO A 83 -1.79 -7.09 17.80
CA PRO A 83 -1.47 -7.72 19.10
C PRO A 83 -1.87 -6.85 20.29
N SER A 84 -1.50 -5.57 20.27
CA SER A 84 -1.84 -4.62 21.35
C SER A 84 -3.34 -4.39 21.46
N PHE A 85 -4.05 -4.34 20.33
CA PHE A 85 -5.51 -4.25 20.30
C PHE A 85 -6.16 -5.44 21.02
N TYR A 86 -5.74 -6.67 20.73
CA TYR A 86 -6.31 -7.85 21.37
C TYR A 86 -5.95 -7.98 22.87
N ILE A 87 -4.77 -7.49 23.28
CA ILE A 87 -4.42 -7.40 24.70
C ILE A 87 -5.35 -6.43 25.42
N ASN A 88 -5.47 -5.22 24.91
CA ASN A 88 -6.16 -4.13 25.60
C ASN A 88 -7.69 -4.26 25.55
N ASN A 89 -8.26 -4.73 24.44
CA ASN A 89 -9.71 -4.76 24.24
C ASN A 89 -10.34 -6.14 24.52
N HIS A 90 -9.58 -7.23 24.39
CA HIS A 90 -10.11 -8.60 24.58
C HIS A 90 -9.37 -9.39 25.65
N GLY A 91 -8.39 -8.81 26.35
CA GLY A 91 -7.66 -9.47 27.44
C GLY A 91 -6.90 -10.73 27.02
N MET A 92 -6.47 -10.82 25.74
CA MET A 92 -5.74 -12.00 25.24
C MET A 92 -4.32 -12.05 25.79
N SER A 93 -3.86 -13.26 26.13
CA SER A 93 -2.48 -13.49 26.50
C SER A 93 -1.53 -13.47 25.29
N ALA A 94 -0.25 -13.20 25.50
CA ALA A 94 0.76 -13.21 24.44
C ALA A 94 0.85 -14.56 23.70
N LEU A 95 0.59 -15.67 24.41
CA LEU A 95 0.58 -17.02 23.82
C LEU A 95 -0.63 -17.21 22.87
N GLU A 96 -1.82 -16.78 23.29
CA GLU A 96 -3.01 -16.82 22.44
C GLU A 96 -2.83 -15.97 21.18
N ILE A 97 -2.24 -14.79 21.32
CA ILE A 97 -1.93 -13.89 20.20
C ILE A 97 -0.97 -14.55 19.24
N GLY A 98 0.17 -15.04 19.71
CA GLY A 98 1.17 -15.69 18.86
C GLY A 98 0.61 -16.90 18.10
N THR A 99 -0.22 -17.70 18.74
CA THR A 99 -0.81 -18.89 18.13
C THR A 99 -2.00 -18.57 17.22
N LEU A 100 -3.03 -17.91 17.74
CA LEU A 100 -4.28 -17.69 16.99
C LEU A 100 -4.12 -16.64 15.89
N ILE A 101 -3.56 -15.48 16.24
CA ILE A 101 -3.38 -14.39 15.26
C ILE A 101 -2.32 -14.79 14.23
N GLY A 102 -1.25 -15.48 14.65
CA GLY A 102 -0.24 -16.02 13.74
C GLY A 102 -0.83 -16.98 12.70
N LEU A 103 -1.67 -17.93 13.14
CA LEU A 103 -2.36 -18.86 12.24
C LEU A 103 -3.38 -18.15 11.34
N ILE A 104 -4.17 -17.23 11.89
CA ILE A 104 -5.14 -16.43 11.14
C ILE A 104 -4.44 -15.64 10.04
N THR A 105 -3.34 -14.96 10.38
CA THR A 105 -2.54 -14.19 9.44
C THR A 105 -1.97 -15.08 8.33
N ALA A 106 -1.36 -16.20 8.68
CA ALA A 106 -0.72 -17.10 7.73
C ALA A 106 -1.75 -17.69 6.74
N ILE A 107 -2.84 -18.28 7.27
CA ILE A 107 -3.86 -18.94 6.45
C ILE A 107 -4.65 -17.90 5.64
N GLY A 108 -5.07 -16.81 6.27
CA GLY A 108 -5.83 -15.74 5.62
C GLY A 108 -5.04 -15.08 4.48
N SER A 109 -3.77 -14.75 4.72
CA SER A 109 -2.91 -14.17 3.69
C SER A 109 -2.61 -15.14 2.54
N PHE A 110 -2.39 -16.43 2.85
CA PHE A 110 -2.20 -17.46 1.83
C PHE A 110 -3.42 -17.57 0.90
N ILE A 111 -4.62 -17.65 1.48
CA ILE A 111 -5.88 -17.69 0.72
C ILE A 111 -6.06 -16.39 -0.10
N GLY A 112 -5.77 -15.23 0.50
CA GLY A 112 -5.89 -13.94 -0.16
C GLY A 112 -4.97 -13.81 -1.38
N VAL A 113 -3.69 -14.17 -1.25
CA VAL A 113 -2.72 -14.09 -2.35
C VAL A 113 -3.08 -15.04 -3.50
N ILE A 114 -3.38 -16.31 -3.20
CA ILE A 114 -3.75 -17.28 -4.23
C ILE A 114 -5.08 -16.93 -4.87
N GLY A 115 -6.09 -16.62 -4.06
CA GLY A 115 -7.42 -16.22 -4.54
C GLY A 115 -7.32 -14.94 -5.38
N GLY A 116 -6.56 -13.94 -4.93
CA GLY A 116 -6.31 -12.72 -5.68
C GLY A 116 -5.71 -12.97 -7.05
N GLY A 117 -4.66 -13.78 -7.13
CA GLY A 117 -4.06 -14.18 -8.40
C GLY A 117 -5.05 -14.89 -9.32
N TYR A 118 -5.69 -15.94 -8.83
CA TYR A 118 -6.64 -16.74 -9.60
C TYR A 118 -7.84 -15.93 -10.13
N PHE A 119 -8.52 -15.20 -9.24
CA PHE A 119 -9.65 -14.37 -9.65
C PHE A 119 -9.23 -13.18 -10.50
N GLY A 120 -8.05 -12.62 -10.22
CA GLY A 120 -7.48 -11.54 -11.02
C GLY A 120 -7.22 -11.94 -12.45
N ASP A 121 -6.60 -13.10 -12.67
CA ASP A 121 -6.35 -13.63 -14.01
C ASP A 121 -7.65 -14.01 -14.72
N LYS A 122 -8.54 -14.74 -14.05
CA LYS A 122 -9.83 -15.11 -14.62
C LYS A 122 -10.70 -13.91 -15.00
N LEU A 123 -10.67 -12.84 -14.22
CA LEU A 123 -11.42 -11.62 -14.52
C LEU A 123 -10.73 -10.80 -15.61
N ARG A 124 -9.39 -10.88 -15.69
CA ARG A 124 -8.60 -10.25 -16.76
C ARG A 124 -8.95 -10.82 -18.14
N ASP A 125 -9.24 -12.11 -18.25
CA ASP A 125 -9.65 -12.74 -19.52
C ASP A 125 -10.95 -12.14 -20.08
N LYS A 126 -11.82 -11.61 -19.20
CA LYS A 126 -13.07 -10.96 -19.59
C LYS A 126 -12.95 -9.45 -19.71
N TYR A 127 -12.20 -8.83 -18.83
CA TYR A 127 -12.08 -7.36 -18.73
C TYR A 127 -10.61 -6.96 -18.55
N VAL A 128 -10.12 -6.04 -19.35
CA VAL A 128 -8.73 -5.56 -19.27
C VAL A 128 -8.38 -5.05 -17.86
N GLY A 129 -9.30 -4.38 -17.19
CA GLY A 129 -9.17 -3.92 -15.81
C GLY A 129 -9.42 -4.97 -14.73
N GLY A 130 -9.64 -6.25 -15.09
CA GLY A 130 -10.09 -7.31 -14.19
C GLY A 130 -9.26 -7.46 -12.92
N ARG A 131 -7.93 -7.42 -13.03
CA ARG A 131 -7.03 -7.47 -11.86
C ARG A 131 -7.24 -6.29 -10.92
N LEU A 132 -7.45 -5.07 -11.44
CA LEU A 132 -7.70 -3.87 -10.63
C LEU A 132 -9.06 -3.95 -9.91
N TYR A 133 -10.07 -4.55 -10.53
CA TYR A 133 -11.36 -4.78 -9.87
C TYR A 133 -11.24 -5.81 -8.75
N VAL A 134 -10.44 -6.86 -8.91
CA VAL A 134 -10.17 -7.83 -7.84
C VAL A 134 -9.39 -7.18 -6.70
N ILE A 135 -8.41 -6.33 -7.01
CA ILE A 135 -7.69 -5.54 -5.98
C ILE A 135 -8.65 -4.61 -5.24
N PHE A 136 -9.55 -3.93 -5.93
CA PHE A 136 -10.54 -3.06 -5.30
C PHE A 136 -11.47 -3.86 -4.38
N THR A 137 -12.02 -4.97 -4.86
CA THR A 137 -12.95 -5.79 -4.07
C THR A 137 -12.27 -6.40 -2.85
N GLY A 138 -11.12 -7.05 -3.03
CA GLY A 138 -10.36 -7.67 -1.93
C GLY A 138 -9.61 -6.65 -1.09
N GLY A 139 -8.67 -5.94 -1.72
CA GLY A 139 -7.75 -5.04 -1.03
C GLY A 139 -8.41 -3.80 -0.40
N VAL A 140 -9.60 -3.41 -0.86
CA VAL A 140 -10.34 -2.29 -0.27
C VAL A 140 -11.61 -2.77 0.44
N LEU A 141 -12.60 -3.33 -0.27
CA LEU A 141 -13.91 -3.59 0.31
C LEU A 141 -13.88 -4.71 1.37
N ILE A 142 -13.30 -5.88 1.06
CA ILE A 142 -13.21 -6.99 2.02
C ILE A 142 -12.31 -6.58 3.20
N THR A 143 -11.22 -5.85 2.94
CA THR A 143 -10.36 -5.29 3.99
C THR A 143 -11.13 -4.36 4.92
N LEU A 144 -11.92 -3.43 4.38
CA LEU A 144 -12.76 -2.53 5.19
C LEU A 144 -13.75 -3.31 6.07
N VAL A 145 -14.47 -4.27 5.50
CA VAL A 145 -15.42 -5.11 6.26
C VAL A 145 -14.70 -5.87 7.37
N GLY A 146 -13.55 -6.48 7.05
CA GLY A 146 -12.73 -7.19 8.04
C GLY A 146 -12.23 -6.28 9.16
N CYS A 147 -11.70 -5.12 8.82
CA CYS A 147 -11.20 -4.15 9.79
C CYS A 147 -12.31 -3.63 10.71
N PHE A 148 -13.42 -3.15 10.15
CA PHE A 148 -14.55 -2.66 10.96
C PHE A 148 -15.15 -3.76 11.83
N GLY A 149 -15.38 -4.95 11.27
CA GLY A 149 -15.89 -6.07 12.06
C GLY A 149 -14.93 -6.47 13.19
N MET A 150 -13.61 -6.46 12.95
CA MET A 150 -12.60 -6.77 13.95
C MET A 150 -12.63 -5.77 15.12
N ILE A 151 -12.58 -4.47 14.83
CA ILE A 151 -12.41 -3.44 15.86
C ILE A 151 -13.69 -3.11 16.64
N TYR A 152 -14.88 -3.37 16.08
CA TYR A 152 -16.16 -3.07 16.74
C TYR A 152 -16.89 -4.29 17.28
N SER A 153 -16.34 -5.51 17.14
CA SER A 153 -16.94 -6.70 17.73
C SER A 153 -16.62 -6.81 19.21
N GLU A 154 -17.64 -6.88 20.06
CA GLU A 154 -17.50 -7.11 21.50
C GLU A 154 -17.01 -8.54 21.79
N SER A 155 -17.42 -9.52 20.99
CA SER A 155 -17.00 -10.90 21.14
C SER A 155 -15.63 -11.14 20.52
N LYS A 156 -14.68 -11.65 21.33
CA LYS A 156 -13.34 -12.08 20.88
C LYS A 156 -13.40 -13.00 19.66
N ASN A 157 -14.29 -13.99 19.67
CA ASN A 157 -14.38 -14.96 18.58
C ASN A 157 -14.86 -14.32 17.27
N ILE A 158 -15.83 -13.41 17.35
CA ILE A 158 -16.32 -12.69 16.17
C ILE A 158 -15.23 -11.75 15.65
N SER A 159 -14.52 -11.03 16.52
CA SER A 159 -13.37 -10.19 16.16
C SER A 159 -12.29 -11.00 15.43
N LEU A 160 -11.94 -12.21 15.90
CA LEU A 160 -10.97 -13.10 15.24
C LEU A 160 -11.44 -13.57 13.84
N ILE A 161 -12.74 -13.81 13.64
CA ILE A 161 -13.30 -14.14 12.32
C ILE A 161 -13.12 -12.94 11.37
N PHE A 162 -13.42 -11.74 11.83
CA PHE A 162 -13.21 -10.54 11.01
C PHE A 162 -11.73 -10.22 10.77
N ASN A 163 -10.85 -10.54 11.73
CA ASN A 163 -9.41 -10.47 11.52
C ASN A 163 -8.96 -11.44 10.40
N PHE A 164 -9.52 -12.64 10.34
CA PHE A 164 -9.28 -13.55 9.20
C PHE A 164 -9.75 -12.95 7.87
N ILE A 165 -10.97 -12.40 7.83
CA ILE A 165 -11.52 -11.72 6.63
C ILE A 165 -10.62 -10.55 6.20
N TYR A 166 -10.14 -9.76 7.16
CA TYR A 166 -9.18 -8.70 6.91
C TYR A 166 -7.90 -9.22 6.26
N HIS A 167 -7.29 -10.29 6.78
CA HIS A 167 -6.06 -10.85 6.21
C HIS A 167 -6.26 -11.44 4.81
N VAL A 168 -7.40 -12.07 4.56
CA VAL A 168 -7.77 -12.51 3.20
C VAL A 168 -7.86 -11.30 2.28
N GLY A 169 -8.64 -10.29 2.63
CA GLY A 169 -8.87 -9.10 1.81
C GLY A 169 -7.57 -8.33 1.53
N SER A 170 -6.84 -7.99 2.59
CA SER A 170 -5.62 -7.18 2.50
C SER A 170 -4.50 -7.83 1.69
N SER A 171 -4.51 -9.16 1.53
CA SER A 171 -3.49 -9.89 0.78
C SER A 171 -3.83 -10.13 -0.69
N VAL A 172 -5.08 -9.91 -1.11
CA VAL A 172 -5.54 -10.11 -2.50
C VAL A 172 -4.72 -9.29 -3.50
N TYR A 173 -4.30 -8.07 -3.13
CA TYR A 173 -3.58 -7.18 -4.05
C TYR A 173 -2.21 -7.74 -4.47
N VAL A 174 -1.55 -8.54 -3.62
CA VAL A 174 -0.18 -9.04 -3.86
C VAL A 174 -0.10 -9.84 -5.15
N GLY A 175 -1.08 -10.72 -5.39
CA GLY A 175 -1.12 -11.57 -6.59
C GLY A 175 -1.35 -10.78 -7.90
N CYS A 176 -2.00 -9.63 -7.83
CA CYS A 176 -2.44 -8.86 -9.01
C CYS A 176 -1.59 -7.63 -9.30
N ALA A 177 -1.10 -6.93 -8.27
CA ALA A 177 -0.51 -5.61 -8.42
C ALA A 177 0.82 -5.62 -9.16
N ALA A 178 1.73 -6.54 -8.81
CA ALA A 178 3.02 -6.68 -9.47
C ALA A 178 2.87 -6.94 -10.97
N THR A 179 1.96 -7.85 -11.33
CA THR A 179 1.67 -8.19 -12.74
C THR A 179 1.08 -7.00 -13.50
N THR A 180 0.20 -6.23 -12.87
CA THR A 180 -0.38 -5.02 -13.49
C THR A 180 0.70 -4.01 -13.83
N VAL A 181 1.62 -3.73 -12.90
CA VAL A 181 2.71 -2.77 -13.11
C VAL A 181 3.68 -3.25 -14.21
N THR A 182 4.06 -4.53 -14.18
CA THR A 182 5.03 -5.08 -15.13
C THR A 182 4.48 -5.22 -16.56
N ASN A 183 3.16 -5.27 -16.74
CA ASN A 183 2.54 -5.27 -18.07
C ASN A 183 2.49 -3.88 -18.73
N LEU A 184 2.70 -2.82 -17.97
CA LEU A 184 2.72 -1.44 -18.48
C LEU A 184 4.09 -1.01 -19.04
N VAL A 185 5.07 -1.89 -18.99
CA VAL A 185 6.44 -1.65 -19.46
C VAL A 185 6.93 -2.77 -20.39
N LEU A 186 8.00 -2.50 -21.14
CA LEU A 186 8.64 -3.51 -21.99
C LEU A 186 9.24 -4.66 -21.15
N PRO A 187 9.37 -5.89 -21.70
CA PRO A 187 9.91 -7.04 -20.99
C PRO A 187 11.27 -6.77 -20.30
N ARG A 188 12.18 -6.05 -20.96
CA ARG A 188 13.50 -5.68 -20.41
C ARG A 188 13.43 -4.76 -19.19
N MET A 189 12.30 -4.05 -19.00
CA MET A 189 12.10 -3.07 -17.93
C MET A 189 11.28 -3.61 -16.76
N ARG A 190 10.75 -4.84 -16.85
CA ARG A 190 9.86 -5.42 -15.83
C ARG A 190 10.51 -5.52 -14.45
N ALA A 191 11.79 -5.93 -14.40
CA ALA A 191 12.53 -6.00 -13.14
C ALA A 191 12.64 -4.62 -12.46
N MET A 192 12.91 -3.57 -13.25
CA MET A 192 13.00 -2.21 -12.74
C MET A 192 11.66 -1.66 -12.27
N ALA A 193 10.58 -1.90 -13.02
CA ALA A 193 9.23 -1.49 -12.63
C ALA A 193 8.77 -2.24 -11.37
N GLY A 194 9.07 -3.54 -11.26
CA GLY A 194 8.81 -4.33 -10.06
C GLY A 194 9.60 -3.86 -8.84
N ALA A 195 10.88 -3.52 -9.01
CA ALA A 195 11.70 -2.97 -7.93
C ALA A 195 11.15 -1.62 -7.45
N PHE A 196 10.76 -0.72 -8.37
CA PHE A 196 10.13 0.54 -8.01
C PHE A 196 8.80 0.35 -7.29
N PHE A 197 7.99 -0.60 -7.76
CA PHE A 197 6.74 -0.97 -7.09
C PHE A 197 6.99 -1.40 -5.63
N ILE A 198 7.91 -2.34 -5.39
CA ILE A 198 8.25 -2.79 -4.02
C ILE A 198 8.78 -1.62 -3.18
N LEU A 199 9.59 -0.76 -3.77
CA LEU A 199 10.12 0.42 -3.09
C LEU A 199 9.01 1.37 -2.63
N THR A 200 8.00 1.63 -3.48
CA THR A 200 6.86 2.48 -3.11
C THR A 200 6.01 1.84 -1.99
N LEU A 201 5.83 0.51 -1.99
CA LEU A 201 5.14 -0.20 -0.91
C LEU A 201 5.90 -0.04 0.42
N SER A 202 7.23 -0.14 0.39
CA SER A 202 8.06 -0.03 1.60
C SER A 202 8.11 1.41 2.12
N MET A 203 8.31 2.40 1.25
CA MET A 203 8.44 3.81 1.62
C MET A 203 7.14 4.42 2.15
N ILE A 204 6.01 4.03 1.58
CA ILE A 204 4.70 4.56 1.96
C ILE A 204 4.02 3.59 2.94
N GLY A 205 3.89 2.32 2.57
CA GLY A 205 3.17 1.34 3.38
C GLY A 205 3.89 1.02 4.69
N LEU A 206 5.08 0.42 4.58
CA LEU A 206 5.80 -0.06 5.76
C LEU A 206 6.34 1.07 6.65
N ALA A 207 6.92 2.12 6.06
CA ALA A 207 7.54 3.19 6.84
C ALA A 207 6.51 4.14 7.48
N LEU A 208 5.39 4.43 6.81
CA LEU A 208 4.43 5.41 7.30
C LEU A 208 3.19 4.79 7.95
N GLY A 209 2.79 3.57 7.57
CA GLY A 209 1.58 2.93 8.10
C GLY A 209 1.60 2.77 9.62
N PRO A 210 2.50 1.95 10.18
CA PRO A 210 2.61 1.76 11.63
C PRO A 210 2.89 3.07 12.38
N TYR A 211 3.77 3.91 11.83
CA TYR A 211 4.11 5.20 12.41
C TYR A 211 2.87 6.09 12.57
N THR A 212 2.06 6.22 11.51
CA THR A 212 0.86 7.07 11.53
C THR A 212 -0.16 6.56 12.54
N LEU A 213 -0.40 5.24 12.59
CA LEU A 213 -1.35 4.66 13.54
C LEU A 213 -0.87 4.90 14.98
N GLY A 214 0.40 4.64 15.28
CA GLY A 214 0.96 4.88 16.61
C GLY A 214 0.81 6.34 17.04
N ARG A 215 1.17 7.29 16.17
CA ARG A 215 1.05 8.73 16.48
C ARG A 215 -0.39 9.18 16.71
N ILE A 216 -1.36 8.61 15.99
CA ILE A 216 -2.78 8.90 16.21
C ILE A 216 -3.21 8.32 17.58
N SER A 217 -2.78 7.09 17.92
CA SER A 217 -3.08 6.48 19.23
C SER A 217 -2.50 7.30 20.38
N ASP A 218 -1.22 7.68 20.31
CA ASP A 218 -0.57 8.52 21.31
C ASP A 218 -1.28 9.86 21.51
N ALA A 219 -1.77 10.44 20.41
CA ALA A 219 -2.52 11.70 20.46
C ALA A 219 -3.87 11.56 21.19
N PHE A 220 -4.58 10.43 21.03
CA PHE A 220 -5.81 10.17 21.77
C PHE A 220 -5.51 9.86 23.24
N GLU A 221 -4.49 9.07 23.54
CA GLU A 221 -4.08 8.80 24.91
C GLU A 221 -3.71 10.08 25.66
N SER A 222 -3.00 11.01 25.00
CA SER A 222 -2.65 12.31 25.59
C SER A 222 -3.87 13.19 25.89
N GLN A 223 -5.01 12.92 25.25
CA GLN A 223 -6.30 13.57 25.51
C GLN A 223 -7.12 12.87 26.60
N GLY A 224 -6.59 11.79 27.20
CA GLY A 224 -7.23 11.08 28.30
C GLY A 224 -8.08 9.88 27.89
N TYR A 225 -8.01 9.43 26.63
CA TYR A 225 -8.65 8.18 26.23
C TYR A 225 -7.95 6.98 26.86
N ALA A 226 -8.71 5.94 27.21
CA ALA A 226 -8.11 4.68 27.61
C ALA A 226 -7.34 4.06 26.43
N ALA A 227 -6.23 3.34 26.72
CA ALA A 227 -5.37 2.79 25.66
C ALA A 227 -6.11 1.90 24.65
N GLY A 228 -7.12 1.13 25.09
CA GLY A 228 -7.97 0.33 24.21
C GLY A 228 -8.81 1.19 23.26
N ASP A 229 -9.45 2.24 23.78
CA ASP A 229 -10.31 3.14 23.00
C ASP A 229 -9.48 3.99 22.05
N ALA A 230 -8.33 4.48 22.47
CA ALA A 230 -7.38 5.23 21.65
C ALA A 230 -6.92 4.38 20.46
N MET A 231 -6.55 3.12 20.72
CA MET A 231 -6.14 2.16 19.71
C MET A 231 -7.28 1.87 18.71
N GLN A 232 -8.46 1.55 19.22
CA GLN A 232 -9.65 1.26 18.41
C GLN A 232 -10.00 2.44 17.49
N THR A 233 -10.02 3.65 18.03
CA THR A 233 -10.32 4.87 17.26
C THR A 233 -9.24 5.12 16.20
N SER A 234 -7.98 4.93 16.53
CA SER A 234 -6.85 5.11 15.62
C SER A 234 -6.88 4.12 14.46
N MET A 235 -7.19 2.84 14.76
CA MET A 235 -7.38 1.80 13.76
C MET A 235 -8.56 2.12 12.84
N ALA A 236 -9.65 2.70 13.34
CA ALA A 236 -10.76 3.13 12.50
C ALA A 236 -10.38 4.32 11.60
N LEU A 237 -9.71 5.33 12.14
CA LEU A 237 -9.34 6.53 11.39
C LEU A 237 -8.36 6.25 10.25
N ILE A 238 -7.41 5.34 10.44
CA ILE A 238 -6.42 5.06 9.40
C ILE A 238 -7.05 4.43 8.14
N LEU A 239 -8.25 3.85 8.24
CA LEU A 239 -8.97 3.29 7.10
C LEU A 239 -9.40 4.36 6.09
N ILE A 240 -9.44 5.63 6.46
CA ILE A 240 -9.73 6.75 5.55
C ILE A 240 -8.76 6.76 4.37
N ILE A 241 -7.52 6.29 4.57
CA ILE A 241 -6.51 6.21 3.50
C ILE A 241 -7.00 5.34 2.31
N LEU A 242 -7.90 4.37 2.55
CA LEU A 242 -8.43 3.50 1.51
C LEU A 242 -9.36 4.21 0.51
N ILE A 243 -9.73 5.45 0.76
CA ILE A 243 -10.41 6.30 -0.22
C ILE A 243 -9.48 6.55 -1.42
N ILE A 244 -8.17 6.73 -1.18
CA ILE A 244 -7.19 6.98 -2.24
C ILE A 244 -7.13 5.82 -3.24
N PRO A 245 -6.88 4.55 -2.84
CA PRO A 245 -6.88 3.44 -3.78
C PRO A 245 -8.25 3.20 -4.42
N SER A 246 -9.36 3.52 -3.73
CA SER A 246 -10.70 3.40 -4.32
C SER A 246 -10.84 4.24 -5.58
N ILE A 247 -10.43 5.50 -5.52
CA ILE A 247 -10.49 6.42 -6.66
C ILE A 247 -9.41 6.08 -7.68
N ALA A 248 -8.18 5.87 -7.23
CA ALA A 248 -7.04 5.66 -8.11
C ALA A 248 -7.12 4.34 -8.89
N LEU A 249 -7.62 3.25 -8.30
CA LEU A 249 -7.85 1.97 -9.00
C LEU A 249 -8.89 2.11 -10.11
N PHE A 250 -9.97 2.86 -9.86
CA PHE A 250 -10.97 3.12 -10.88
C PHE A 250 -10.39 3.92 -12.05
N LEU A 251 -9.61 4.96 -11.77
CA LEU A 251 -8.93 5.77 -12.79
C LEU A 251 -7.85 4.96 -13.53
N ALA A 252 -7.13 4.08 -12.84
CA ALA A 252 -6.18 3.17 -13.45
C ALA A 252 -6.88 2.20 -14.42
N ALA A 253 -7.97 1.56 -14.00
CA ALA A 253 -8.74 0.63 -14.81
C ALA A 253 -9.28 1.27 -16.10
N LYS A 254 -9.76 2.52 -16.02
CA LYS A 254 -10.24 3.30 -17.18
C LYS A 254 -9.16 3.54 -18.23
N ASN A 255 -7.90 3.71 -17.80
CA ASN A 255 -6.79 4.01 -18.70
C ASN A 255 -5.97 2.75 -19.09
N LEU A 256 -6.16 1.63 -18.39
CA LEU A 256 -5.29 0.45 -18.47
C LEU A 256 -5.23 -0.12 -19.90
N LYS A 257 -6.37 -0.30 -20.55
CA LYS A 257 -6.43 -0.85 -21.91
C LYS A 257 -5.59 -0.03 -22.90
N LYS A 258 -5.81 1.27 -22.91
CA LYS A 258 -5.07 2.19 -23.81
C LYS A 258 -3.57 2.17 -23.53
N ASP A 259 -3.19 2.18 -22.25
CA ASP A 259 -1.79 2.25 -21.85
C ASP A 259 -1.04 0.94 -22.09
N GLU A 260 -1.69 -0.23 -21.92
CA GLU A 260 -1.09 -1.53 -22.25
C GLU A 260 -0.94 -1.75 -23.74
N GLU A 261 -1.99 -1.48 -24.54
CA GLU A 261 -1.96 -1.65 -26.01
C GLU A 261 -0.93 -0.72 -26.67
N SER A 262 -0.72 0.47 -26.13
CA SER A 262 0.22 1.46 -26.69
C SER A 262 1.66 1.35 -26.17
N VAL A 263 2.01 0.36 -25.35
CA VAL A 263 3.40 0.22 -24.80
C VAL A 263 4.45 0.19 -25.89
N PHE A 264 4.26 -0.66 -26.90
CA PHE A 264 5.22 -0.83 -28.00
C PHE A 264 5.27 0.41 -28.92
N GLU A 265 4.12 1.02 -29.22
CA GLU A 265 4.06 2.24 -30.04
C GLU A 265 4.77 3.41 -29.34
N ARG A 266 4.49 3.61 -28.04
CA ARG A 266 5.15 4.65 -27.26
C ARG A 266 6.66 4.44 -27.15
N ALA A 267 7.11 3.19 -27.07
CA ALA A 267 8.53 2.87 -27.04
C ALA A 267 9.19 3.15 -28.40
N ARG A 268 8.56 2.78 -29.53
CA ARG A 268 9.06 3.06 -30.89
C ARG A 268 9.12 4.56 -31.17
N ALA A 269 8.11 5.32 -30.75
CA ALA A 269 8.08 6.77 -30.91
C ALA A 269 9.25 7.48 -30.20
N LEU A 270 9.88 6.82 -29.22
CA LEU A 270 11.07 7.31 -28.51
C LEU A 270 12.38 6.70 -29.03
N GLY A 271 12.36 6.08 -30.20
CA GLY A 271 13.56 5.53 -30.87
C GLY A 271 13.97 4.14 -30.38
N GLN A 272 13.12 3.42 -29.63
CA GLN A 272 13.43 2.06 -29.24
C GLN A 272 13.22 1.10 -30.41
N VAL A 273 14.28 0.40 -30.81
CA VAL A 273 14.20 -0.77 -31.71
C VAL A 273 13.62 -1.94 -30.91
N ILE A 274 12.53 -2.51 -31.39
CA ILE A 274 11.79 -3.60 -30.72
C ILE A 274 11.76 -4.80 -31.63
#